data_80017440a3ba5179d1276234042ba93a
#
_entry.id   80017440a3ba5179d1276234042ba93a
#
_cell.length_a   1.000
_cell.length_b   1.000
_cell.length_c   1.000
_cell.angle_alpha   90.00
_cell.angle_beta   90.00
_cell.angle_gamma   90.00
#
_symmetry.space_group_name_H-M   'P 1'
#
loop_
_entity.id
_entity.type
_entity.pdbx_description
1 polymer ?
#
loop_
_entity_poly.entity_id
_entity_poly.type
_entity_poly.pdbx_seq_one_letter_code
_entity_poly.pdbx_strand_id
1 'polypeptide(L)'
;LLVAMITALALEEKIHAKKSVIVGVFAGACLVLATALNLLHFGDVTLPDGHKFPMPIYITAIEWEVITIILGASLFVEVTSRSGVFTWMAISLTKKSGGDPWKLLLAYGVLTVVFSAMLNNVTAMIIIGSLTGVSLAKLQRTDLLLGFLVVEGLLTNVGGLLTLISSVPNIIVG
;
A
#
# COMPACT_ATOMS: atom_id res chain seq x y z
N LEU A 1 -23.90 6.29 7.46
CA LEU A 1 -23.06 5.17 7.02
C LEU A 1 -21.57 5.47 7.13
N LEU A 2 -21.06 6.59 6.60
CA LEU A 2 -19.64 6.95 6.64
C LEU A 2 -19.09 6.96 8.07
N VAL A 3 -19.76 7.63 9.00
CA VAL A 3 -19.34 7.67 10.42
C VAL A 3 -19.30 6.26 11.02
N ALA A 4 -20.30 5.43 10.73
CA ALA A 4 -20.35 4.05 11.19
C ALA A 4 -19.20 3.20 10.60
N MET A 5 -18.86 3.40 9.33
CA MET A 5 -17.70 2.75 8.69
C MET A 5 -16.38 3.16 9.37
N ILE A 6 -16.18 4.47 9.61
CA ILE A 6 -14.98 4.97 10.29
C ILE A 6 -14.87 4.39 11.71
N THR A 7 -15.99 4.34 12.44
CA THR A 7 -16.02 3.75 13.79
C THR A 7 -15.72 2.24 13.76
N ALA A 8 -16.27 1.53 12.79
CA ALA A 8 -15.97 0.10 12.60
C ALA A 8 -14.50 -0.15 12.24
N LEU A 9 -13.89 0.70 11.40
CA LEU A 9 -12.46 0.62 11.09
C LEU A 9 -11.58 0.94 12.31
N ALA A 10 -11.97 1.91 13.14
CA ALA A 10 -11.24 2.21 14.38
C ALA A 10 -11.34 1.08 15.42
N LEU A 11 -12.40 0.27 15.36
CA LEU A 11 -12.63 -0.86 16.25
C LEU A 11 -12.27 -2.23 15.62
N GLU A 12 -11.53 -2.23 14.50
CA GLU A 12 -11.22 -3.46 13.75
C GLU A 12 -10.58 -4.55 14.62
N GLU A 13 -9.69 -4.16 15.53
CA GLU A 13 -9.03 -5.11 16.45
C GLU A 13 -10.03 -5.80 17.40
N LYS A 14 -11.07 -5.09 17.82
CA LYS A 14 -12.14 -5.65 18.66
C LYS A 14 -13.11 -6.53 17.88
N ILE A 15 -13.38 -6.16 16.62
CA ILE A 15 -14.32 -6.86 15.75
C ILE A 15 -13.67 -8.07 15.09
N HIS A 16 -12.33 -8.17 15.12
CA HIS A 16 -11.53 -9.21 14.44
C HIS A 16 -11.86 -9.34 12.95
N ALA A 17 -12.27 -8.25 12.30
CA ALA A 17 -12.63 -8.22 10.90
C ALA A 17 -11.54 -7.51 10.07
N LYS A 18 -11.24 -8.03 8.89
CA LYS A 18 -10.29 -7.40 7.97
C LYS A 18 -10.85 -6.07 7.46
N LYS A 19 -10.03 -5.04 7.34
CA LYS A 19 -10.40 -3.71 6.79
C LYS A 19 -11.16 -3.80 5.48
N SER A 20 -10.70 -4.66 4.57
CA SER A 20 -11.33 -4.87 3.26
C SER A 20 -12.77 -5.38 3.37
N VAL A 21 -13.05 -6.24 4.36
CA VAL A 21 -14.40 -6.77 4.60
C VAL A 21 -15.31 -5.67 5.14
N ILE A 22 -14.83 -4.89 6.12
CA ILE A 22 -15.58 -3.77 6.70
C ILE A 22 -15.96 -2.78 5.59
N VAL A 23 -14.97 -2.32 4.80
CA VAL A 23 -15.20 -1.37 3.71
C VAL A 23 -16.13 -1.96 2.65
N GLY A 24 -15.95 -3.23 2.26
CA GLY A 24 -16.78 -3.90 1.27
C GLY A 24 -18.26 -4.01 1.70
N VAL A 25 -18.51 -4.37 2.98
CA VAL A 25 -19.87 -4.43 3.52
C VAL A 25 -20.53 -3.05 3.54
N PHE A 26 -19.82 -2.02 4.00
CA PHE A 26 -20.36 -0.66 4.01
C PHE A 26 -20.58 -0.11 2.59
N ALA A 27 -19.71 -0.38 1.65
CA ALA A 27 -19.89 -0.01 0.25
C ALA A 27 -21.13 -0.69 -0.36
N GLY A 28 -21.30 -2.00 -0.14
CA GLY A 28 -22.49 -2.74 -0.57
C GLY A 28 -23.77 -2.18 0.07
N ALA A 29 -23.76 -1.89 1.37
CA ALA A 29 -24.88 -1.27 2.06
C ALA A 29 -25.22 0.12 1.52
N CYS A 30 -24.21 0.94 1.18
CA CYS A 30 -24.41 2.24 0.52
C CYS A 30 -25.11 2.08 -0.82
N LEU A 31 -24.66 1.14 -1.66
CA LEU A 31 -25.27 0.91 -2.97
C LEU A 31 -26.73 0.45 -2.86
N VAL A 32 -26.99 -0.50 -1.95
CA VAL A 32 -28.38 -0.99 -1.70
C VAL A 32 -29.28 0.15 -1.23
N LEU A 33 -28.82 0.96 -0.28
CA LEU A 33 -29.61 2.09 0.20
C LEU A 33 -29.80 3.17 -0.86
N ALA A 34 -28.77 3.47 -1.63
CA ALA A 34 -28.87 4.45 -2.74
C ALA A 34 -29.87 3.98 -3.79
N THR A 35 -29.92 2.69 -4.07
CA THR A 35 -30.92 2.09 -4.99
C THR A 35 -32.32 2.17 -4.38
N ALA A 36 -32.49 1.77 -3.13
CA ALA A 36 -33.78 1.75 -2.45
C ALA A 36 -34.39 3.16 -2.29
N LEU A 37 -33.56 4.17 -2.11
CA LEU A 37 -33.96 5.57 -1.98
C LEU A 37 -34.03 6.31 -3.33
N ASN A 38 -33.84 5.65 -4.44
CA ASN A 38 -33.78 6.24 -5.78
C ASN A 38 -32.79 7.42 -5.89
N LEU A 39 -31.69 7.34 -5.18
CA LEU A 39 -30.64 8.37 -5.19
C LEU A 39 -29.60 8.15 -6.31
N LEU A 40 -29.69 7.01 -7.02
CA LEU A 40 -28.78 6.70 -8.13
C LEU A 40 -29.16 7.54 -9.35
N HIS A 41 -28.26 8.42 -9.75
CA HIS A 41 -28.40 9.16 -11.00
C HIS A 41 -27.77 8.33 -12.12
N PHE A 42 -28.46 8.27 -13.27
CA PHE A 42 -27.98 7.64 -14.48
C PHE A 42 -27.53 8.73 -15.45
N GLY A 43 -26.35 8.58 -16.02
CA GLY A 43 -25.82 9.41 -17.09
C GLY A 43 -25.77 8.64 -18.39
N ASP A 44 -25.89 9.33 -19.53
CA ASP A 44 -25.76 8.71 -20.84
C ASP A 44 -24.28 8.51 -21.18
N VAL A 45 -23.88 7.26 -21.38
CA VAL A 45 -22.54 6.91 -21.89
C VAL A 45 -22.68 6.63 -23.39
N THR A 46 -21.85 7.32 -24.19
CA THR A 46 -21.82 7.16 -25.63
C THR A 46 -20.70 6.17 -26.00
N LEU A 47 -21.06 5.08 -26.65
CA LEU A 47 -20.10 4.10 -27.20
C LEU A 47 -19.41 4.66 -28.47
N PRO A 48 -18.26 4.09 -28.87
CA PRO A 48 -17.57 4.49 -30.12
C PRO A 48 -18.42 4.34 -31.38
N ASP A 49 -19.44 3.51 -31.35
CA ASP A 49 -20.43 3.30 -32.44
C ASP A 49 -21.56 4.32 -32.44
N GLY A 50 -21.58 5.28 -31.49
CA GLY A 50 -22.58 6.33 -31.36
C GLY A 50 -23.82 5.94 -30.55
N HIS A 51 -23.97 4.69 -30.11
CA HIS A 51 -25.07 4.26 -29.25
C HIS A 51 -24.92 4.83 -27.84
N LYS A 52 -26.02 5.34 -27.29
CA LYS A 52 -26.12 5.82 -25.92
C LYS A 52 -26.88 4.81 -25.07
N PHE A 53 -26.35 4.52 -23.90
CA PHE A 53 -27.09 3.76 -22.89
C PHE A 53 -26.96 4.39 -21.51
N PRO A 54 -28.01 4.33 -20.69
CA PRO A 54 -28.00 4.88 -19.35
C PRO A 54 -27.11 4.01 -18.45
N MET A 55 -26.09 4.62 -17.83
CA MET A 55 -25.21 3.96 -16.87
C MET A 55 -25.23 4.73 -15.54
N PRO A 56 -25.23 4.04 -14.39
CA PRO A 56 -25.13 4.72 -13.11
C PRO A 56 -23.84 5.57 -13.04
N ILE A 57 -23.98 6.83 -12.65
CA ILE A 57 -22.87 7.81 -12.64
C ILE A 57 -21.69 7.33 -11.80
N TYR A 58 -21.92 6.57 -10.72
CA TYR A 58 -20.84 6.06 -9.88
C TYR A 58 -19.90 5.12 -10.63
N ILE A 59 -20.35 4.42 -11.70
CA ILE A 59 -19.47 3.55 -12.51
C ILE A 59 -18.50 4.38 -13.34
N THR A 60 -18.96 5.49 -13.91
CA THR A 60 -18.12 6.42 -14.67
C THR A 60 -17.20 7.24 -13.77
N ALA A 61 -17.56 7.40 -12.50
CA ALA A 61 -16.73 8.08 -11.49
C ALA A 61 -15.64 7.17 -10.89
N ILE A 62 -15.61 5.87 -11.23
CA ILE A 62 -14.53 4.98 -10.81
C ILE A 62 -13.30 5.24 -11.67
N GLU A 63 -12.20 5.58 -11.03
CA GLU A 63 -10.91 5.75 -11.67
C GLU A 63 -10.27 4.37 -11.97
N TRP A 64 -10.68 3.76 -13.08
CA TRP A 64 -10.21 2.43 -13.49
C TRP A 64 -8.71 2.38 -13.72
N GLU A 65 -8.11 3.48 -14.15
CA GLU A 65 -6.66 3.61 -14.31
C GLU A 65 -5.94 3.39 -12.98
N VAL A 66 -6.41 4.03 -11.91
CA VAL A 66 -5.86 3.89 -10.56
C VAL A 66 -5.95 2.43 -10.08
N ILE A 67 -7.11 1.79 -10.28
CA ILE A 67 -7.32 0.38 -9.89
C ILE A 67 -6.35 -0.53 -10.65
N THR A 68 -6.20 -0.31 -11.95
CA THR A 68 -5.32 -1.12 -12.81
C THR A 68 -3.85 -0.95 -12.43
N ILE A 69 -3.41 0.28 -12.13
CA ILE A 69 -2.05 0.56 -11.67
C ILE A 69 -1.78 -0.14 -10.33
N ILE A 70 -2.69 -0.04 -9.37
CA ILE A 70 -2.54 -0.68 -8.05
C ILE A 70 -2.48 -2.21 -8.21
N LEU A 71 -3.34 -2.79 -9.03
CA LEU A 71 -3.36 -4.24 -9.28
C LEU A 71 -2.06 -4.70 -9.94
N GLY A 72 -1.64 -4.02 -11.01
CA GLY A 72 -0.41 -4.33 -11.74
C GLY A 72 0.83 -4.20 -10.85
N ALA A 73 0.94 -3.10 -10.10
CA ALA A 73 2.02 -2.89 -9.15
C ALA A 73 2.05 -3.98 -8.07
N SER A 74 0.89 -4.35 -7.50
CA SER A 74 0.80 -5.40 -6.48
C SER A 74 1.25 -6.77 -7.00
N LEU A 75 0.85 -7.14 -8.21
CA LEU A 75 1.28 -8.39 -8.86
C LEU A 75 2.79 -8.38 -9.14
N PHE A 76 3.32 -7.27 -9.67
CA PHE A 76 4.76 -7.12 -9.91
C PHE A 76 5.57 -7.29 -8.62
N VAL A 77 5.13 -6.63 -7.53
CA VAL A 77 5.77 -6.71 -6.21
C VAL A 77 5.75 -8.13 -5.68
N GLU A 78 4.61 -8.82 -5.77
CA GLU A 78 4.48 -10.20 -5.28
C GLU A 78 5.43 -11.15 -6.02
N VAL A 79 5.48 -11.07 -7.35
CA VAL A 79 6.40 -11.88 -8.17
C VAL A 79 7.86 -11.56 -7.82
N THR A 80 8.21 -10.27 -7.73
CA THR A 80 9.58 -9.83 -7.42
C THR A 80 9.99 -10.23 -6.01
N SER A 81 9.09 -10.16 -5.03
CA SER A 81 9.33 -10.59 -3.65
C SER A 81 9.65 -12.10 -3.59
N ARG A 82 8.88 -12.90 -4.31
CA ARG A 82 9.10 -14.37 -4.37
C ARG A 82 10.38 -14.75 -5.10
N SER A 83 10.89 -13.93 -5.99
CA SER A 83 12.16 -14.18 -6.70
C SER A 83 13.40 -14.13 -5.80
N GLY A 84 13.27 -13.63 -4.56
CA GLY A 84 14.38 -13.49 -3.62
C GLY A 84 15.31 -12.30 -3.89
N VAL A 85 15.01 -11.46 -4.88
CA VAL A 85 15.83 -10.28 -5.23
C VAL A 85 15.99 -9.35 -4.02
N PHE A 86 14.91 -9.07 -3.30
CA PHE A 86 14.96 -8.20 -2.12
C PHE A 86 15.84 -8.78 -1.02
N THR A 87 15.73 -10.08 -0.77
CA THR A 87 16.58 -10.80 0.19
C THR A 87 18.06 -10.77 -0.22
N TRP A 88 18.34 -10.96 -1.50
CA TRP A 88 19.70 -10.88 -2.03
C TRP A 88 20.29 -9.48 -1.85
N MET A 89 19.52 -8.41 -2.16
CA MET A 89 19.94 -7.02 -1.96
C MET A 89 20.28 -6.74 -0.49
N ALA A 90 19.43 -7.15 0.44
CA ALA A 90 19.66 -6.97 1.86
C ALA A 90 20.90 -7.71 2.38
N ILE A 91 21.09 -8.96 2.00
CA ILE A 91 22.29 -9.74 2.36
C ILE A 91 23.55 -9.06 1.81
N SER A 92 23.50 -8.59 0.57
CA SER A 92 24.61 -7.88 -0.06
C SER A 92 24.99 -6.60 0.69
N LEU A 93 23.98 -5.81 1.09
CA LEU A 93 24.18 -4.58 1.87
C LEU A 93 24.72 -4.88 3.27
N THR A 94 24.18 -5.90 3.96
CA THR A 94 24.67 -6.31 5.28
C THR A 94 26.14 -6.74 5.23
N LYS A 95 26.54 -7.49 4.21
CA LYS A 95 27.94 -7.87 4.00
C LYS A 95 28.84 -6.65 3.75
N LYS A 96 28.38 -5.70 2.93
CA LYS A 96 29.15 -4.48 2.64
C LYS A 96 29.29 -3.54 3.82
N SER A 97 28.34 -3.54 4.76
CA SER A 97 28.40 -2.72 5.98
C SER A 97 29.52 -3.15 6.95
N GLY A 98 30.04 -4.38 6.78
CA GLY A 98 31.07 -4.94 7.66
C GLY A 98 30.64 -5.11 9.12
N GLY A 99 29.33 -5.11 9.38
CA GLY A 99 28.77 -5.21 10.74
C GLY A 99 28.71 -3.91 11.50
N ASP A 100 29.08 -2.77 10.89
CA ASP A 100 28.96 -1.44 11.48
C ASP A 100 27.48 -1.01 11.50
N PRO A 101 26.88 -0.76 12.69
CA PRO A 101 25.46 -0.40 12.78
C PRO A 101 25.09 0.89 12.03
N TRP A 102 25.96 1.89 12.01
CA TRP A 102 25.70 3.16 11.34
C TRP A 102 25.66 2.99 9.82
N LYS A 103 26.62 2.24 9.26
CA LYS A 103 26.62 1.93 7.83
C LYS A 103 25.43 1.08 7.45
N LEU A 104 25.04 0.18 8.33
CA LEU A 104 23.87 -0.68 8.12
C LEU A 104 22.58 0.16 8.13
N LEU A 105 22.42 1.07 9.10
CA LEU A 105 21.27 1.98 9.17
C LEU A 105 21.15 2.84 7.92
N LEU A 106 22.27 3.41 7.46
CA LEU A 106 22.30 4.21 6.23
C LEU A 106 21.93 3.37 5.00
N ALA A 107 22.49 2.16 4.87
CA ALA A 107 22.23 1.29 3.74
C ALA A 107 20.77 0.82 3.70
N TYR A 108 20.22 0.42 4.86
CA TYR A 108 18.80 0.04 4.95
C TYR A 108 17.88 1.24 4.80
N GLY A 109 18.26 2.42 5.32
CA GLY A 109 17.51 3.66 5.12
C GLY A 109 17.38 4.04 3.64
N VAL A 110 18.47 4.00 2.89
CA VAL A 110 18.44 4.23 1.42
C VAL A 110 17.59 3.17 0.73
N LEU A 111 17.75 1.90 1.11
CA LEU A 111 16.97 0.81 0.54
C LEU A 111 15.46 0.97 0.83
N THR A 112 15.11 1.45 2.03
CA THR A 112 13.73 1.75 2.42
C THR A 112 13.13 2.82 1.51
N VAL A 113 13.84 3.91 1.27
CA VAL A 113 13.38 4.99 0.39
C VAL A 113 13.18 4.48 -1.04
N VAL A 114 14.14 3.72 -1.57
CA VAL A 114 14.05 3.14 -2.93
C VAL A 114 12.87 2.17 -3.04
N PHE A 115 12.72 1.26 -2.07
CA PHE A 115 11.62 0.29 -2.10
C PHE A 115 10.27 0.98 -1.93
N SER A 116 10.17 1.96 -1.03
CA SER A 116 8.94 2.68 -0.83
C SER A 116 8.56 3.59 -2.02
N ALA A 117 9.53 4.02 -2.80
CA ALA A 117 9.26 4.73 -4.05
C ALA A 117 8.71 3.81 -5.16
N MET A 118 9.04 2.52 -5.14
CA MET A 118 8.63 1.53 -6.15
C MET A 118 7.44 0.69 -5.70
N LEU A 119 7.31 0.45 -4.41
CA LEU A 119 6.32 -0.41 -3.77
C LEU A 119 5.38 0.46 -2.91
N ASN A 120 4.23 -0.09 -2.53
CA ASN A 120 3.46 0.60 -1.50
C ASN A 120 4.20 0.58 -0.14
N ASN A 121 3.95 1.61 0.68
CA ASN A 121 4.65 1.83 1.95
C ASN A 121 4.58 0.61 2.90
N VAL A 122 3.44 -0.05 2.96
CA VAL A 122 3.23 -1.21 3.84
C VAL A 122 4.10 -2.38 3.42
N THR A 123 4.12 -2.70 2.13
CA THR A 123 4.94 -3.79 1.58
C THR A 123 6.43 -3.49 1.75
N ALA A 124 6.86 -2.26 1.46
CA ALA A 124 8.25 -1.84 1.66
C ALA A 124 8.68 -2.03 3.12
N MET A 125 7.85 -1.57 4.08
CA MET A 125 8.15 -1.69 5.50
C MET A 125 8.18 -3.14 5.99
N ILE A 126 7.27 -4.00 5.52
CA ILE A 126 7.28 -5.44 5.87
C ILE A 126 8.56 -6.09 5.39
N ILE A 127 8.97 -5.83 4.15
CA ILE A 127 10.17 -6.43 3.57
C ILE A 127 11.41 -5.94 4.32
N ILE A 128 11.61 -4.63 4.40
CA ILE A 128 12.81 -4.06 5.03
C ILE A 128 12.87 -4.36 6.51
N GLY A 129 11.77 -4.17 7.25
CA GLY A 129 11.74 -4.45 8.68
C GLY A 129 12.04 -5.91 9.02
N SER A 130 11.55 -6.87 8.22
CA SER A 130 11.88 -8.28 8.41
C SER A 130 13.37 -8.56 8.15
N LEU A 131 13.95 -7.94 7.11
CA LEU A 131 15.37 -8.10 6.77
C LEU A 131 16.27 -7.45 7.83
N THR A 132 15.91 -6.27 8.31
CA THR A 132 16.57 -5.57 9.42
C THR A 132 16.58 -6.44 10.68
N GLY A 133 15.43 -7.02 11.04
CA GLY A 133 15.33 -7.93 12.19
C GLY A 133 16.28 -9.12 12.08
N VAL A 134 16.30 -9.80 10.93
CA VAL A 134 17.21 -10.94 10.68
C VAL A 134 18.68 -10.49 10.71
N SER A 135 19.01 -9.33 10.12
CA SER A 135 20.38 -8.85 10.06
C SER A 135 20.92 -8.45 11.43
N LEU A 136 20.14 -7.71 12.22
CA LEU A 136 20.51 -7.31 13.58
C LEU A 136 20.59 -8.52 14.53
N ALA A 137 19.73 -9.52 14.37
CA ALA A 137 19.83 -10.77 15.14
C ALA A 137 21.13 -11.51 14.84
N LYS A 138 21.55 -11.59 13.57
CA LYS A 138 22.84 -12.20 13.18
C LYS A 138 24.04 -11.42 13.72
N LEU A 139 23.94 -10.11 13.85
CA LEU A 139 24.97 -9.24 14.42
C LEU A 139 24.93 -9.19 15.95
N GLN A 140 23.98 -9.90 16.57
CA GLN A 140 23.72 -9.85 18.03
C GLN A 140 23.45 -8.43 18.57
N ARG A 141 22.83 -7.60 17.76
CA ARG A 141 22.50 -6.20 18.06
C ARG A 141 21.00 -5.93 17.98
N THR A 142 20.21 -6.81 18.56
CA THR A 142 18.74 -6.67 18.65
C THR A 142 18.30 -5.48 19.50
N ASP A 143 19.19 -4.95 20.33
CA ASP A 143 19.03 -3.69 21.08
C ASP A 143 18.73 -2.49 20.16
N LEU A 144 19.23 -2.49 18.93
CA LEU A 144 19.04 -1.42 17.95
C LEU A 144 17.78 -1.57 17.10
N LEU A 145 17.09 -2.71 17.18
CA LEU A 145 15.97 -3.04 16.27
C LEU A 145 14.88 -1.97 16.28
N LEU A 146 14.45 -1.52 17.45
CA LEU A 146 13.41 -0.50 17.58
C LEU A 146 13.83 0.82 16.91
N GLY A 147 15.06 1.26 17.12
CA GLY A 147 15.59 2.48 16.51
C GLY A 147 15.63 2.39 14.98
N PHE A 148 16.06 1.25 14.43
CA PHE A 148 16.06 1.00 12.99
C PHE A 148 14.63 1.04 12.41
N LEU A 149 13.70 0.30 13.01
CA LEU A 149 12.30 0.25 12.54
C LEU A 149 11.62 1.62 12.57
N VAL A 150 11.90 2.46 13.57
CA VAL A 150 11.37 3.82 13.63
C VAL A 150 11.93 4.69 12.50
N VAL A 151 13.23 4.66 12.26
CA VAL A 151 13.86 5.41 11.18
C VAL A 151 13.37 4.90 9.81
N GLU A 152 13.32 3.60 9.59
CA GLU A 152 12.81 2.99 8.36
C GLU A 152 11.33 3.33 8.12
N GLY A 153 10.50 3.31 9.17
CA GLY A 153 9.10 3.71 9.09
C GLY A 153 8.91 5.17 8.66
N LEU A 154 9.75 6.08 9.16
CA LEU A 154 9.75 7.48 8.72
C LEU A 154 10.23 7.60 7.26
N LEU A 155 11.30 6.92 6.90
CA LEU A 155 11.85 6.94 5.54
C LEU A 155 10.92 6.28 4.52
N THR A 156 10.10 5.32 4.92
CA THR A 156 9.06 4.73 4.07
C THR A 156 8.07 5.81 3.60
N ASN A 157 7.65 6.70 4.50
CA ASN A 157 6.77 7.80 4.11
C ASN A 157 7.47 8.80 3.16
N VAL A 158 8.75 9.09 3.38
CA VAL A 158 9.54 9.95 2.49
C VAL A 158 9.66 9.31 1.10
N GLY A 159 10.00 8.02 1.03
CA GLY A 159 10.05 7.28 -0.22
C GLY A 159 8.72 7.26 -0.96
N GLY A 160 7.63 7.10 -0.22
CA GLY A 160 6.27 7.13 -0.74
C GLY A 160 5.83 8.44 -1.40
N LEU A 161 6.52 9.55 -1.11
CA LEU A 161 6.26 10.85 -1.78
C LEU A 161 7.01 11.02 -3.09
N LEU A 162 8.01 10.17 -3.38
CA LEU A 162 8.86 10.34 -4.56
C LEU A 162 8.20 9.90 -5.87
N THR A 163 7.21 9.02 -5.81
CA THR A 163 6.53 8.51 -7.00
C THR A 163 5.02 8.47 -6.83
N LEU A 164 4.30 8.61 -7.94
CA LEU A 164 2.84 8.51 -7.96
C LEU A 164 2.35 7.11 -7.60
N ILE A 165 3.11 6.07 -7.93
CA ILE A 165 2.68 4.66 -7.82
C ILE A 165 2.71 4.14 -6.38
N SER A 166 3.57 4.71 -5.53
CA SER A 166 3.80 4.21 -4.17
C SER A 166 2.66 4.46 -3.19
N SER A 167 1.79 5.41 -3.48
CA SER A 167 0.71 5.83 -2.58
C SER A 167 -0.53 6.20 -3.37
N VAL A 168 -1.67 5.61 -3.00
CA VAL A 168 -2.98 5.89 -3.63
C VAL A 168 -3.32 7.38 -3.65
N PRO A 169 -3.12 8.18 -2.57
CA PRO A 169 -3.34 9.61 -2.62
C PRO A 169 -2.52 10.33 -3.68
N ASN A 170 -1.28 9.91 -3.93
CA ASN A 170 -0.43 10.53 -4.95
C ASN A 170 -0.95 10.26 -6.37
N ILE A 171 -1.54 9.08 -6.62
CA ILE A 171 -2.14 8.73 -7.92
C ILE A 171 -3.38 9.59 -8.19
N ILE A 172 -4.16 9.92 -7.15
CA ILE A 172 -5.40 10.70 -7.28
C ILE A 172 -5.13 12.19 -7.49
N VAL A 173 -4.05 12.72 -6.91
CA VAL A 173 -3.74 14.16 -6.90
C VAL A 173 -2.74 14.56 -8.00
N GLY A 174 -1.93 13.63 -8.47
CA GLY A 174 -0.91 13.86 -9.51
C GLY A 174 -1.45 13.65 -10.88
#